data_8f75a0a2067e3e63168fc7fb345ac378
#
_entry.id   8f75a0a2067e3e63168fc7fb345ac378
#
_cell.length_a   1.000
_cell.length_b   1.000
_cell.length_c   1.000
_cell.angle_alpha   90.00
_cell.angle_beta   90.00
_cell.angle_gamma   90.00
#
_symmetry.space_group_name_H-M   'P 1'
#
loop_
_entity.id
_entity.type
_entity.pdbx_description
1 polymer ?
#
loop_
_entity_poly.entity_id
_entity_poly.type
_entity_poly.pdbx_seq_one_letter_code
_entity_poly.pdbx_strand_id
1 'polypeptide(L)'
;MRNTSSDSAWTRLQYWMLKRVQPGEPARVNQSAFANRSKLQVLLGPELLEEVRGLDVLDFGCGEGSEAIELARTARTVYGLDIRPNALAVARTRSAAAGLSDRCTFGDTPPTHPVDVIVSLDSFEHFADPPAILATMFKLLRPGGRVVASFGPTWYHPLGGQLFSVFPWAHLLFSERALIRWRNDIRSDGARTFGEVEGGLNQMTIKRFERLVAASSFELIRLETVPIRRLTRLHGAWTREFTTAVVRCTLRRPG
;
A
#
# COMPACT_ATOMS: atom_id res chain seq x y z
N MET A 1 23.72 -6.18 -23.64
CA MET A 1 24.58 -7.24 -23.09
C MET A 1 23.88 -7.90 -21.92
N ARG A 2 23.42 -9.14 -22.09
CA ARG A 2 22.78 -9.91 -21.01
C ARG A 2 23.87 -10.36 -20.04
N ASN A 3 23.94 -9.73 -18.87
CA ASN A 3 24.85 -10.19 -17.82
C ASN A 3 24.22 -11.45 -17.18
N THR A 4 24.49 -12.61 -17.77
CA THR A 4 24.11 -13.93 -17.25
C THR A 4 25.09 -14.33 -16.16
N SER A 5 24.95 -13.72 -14.95
CA SER A 5 25.46 -14.41 -13.78
C SER A 5 24.68 -15.73 -13.70
N SER A 6 25.38 -16.86 -13.90
CA SER A 6 24.77 -18.19 -13.98
C SER A 6 23.94 -18.43 -12.72
N ASP A 7 22.63 -18.70 -12.90
CA ASP A 7 21.77 -19.10 -11.80
C ASP A 7 22.37 -20.32 -11.10
N SER A 8 22.34 -20.31 -9.76
CA SER A 8 22.73 -21.48 -8.99
C SER A 8 21.87 -22.70 -9.35
N ALA A 9 22.37 -23.92 -9.17
CA ALA A 9 21.58 -25.13 -9.35
C ALA A 9 20.29 -25.08 -8.50
N TRP A 10 20.37 -24.51 -7.31
CA TRP A 10 19.24 -24.29 -6.40
C TRP A 10 18.20 -23.33 -6.99
N THR A 11 18.60 -22.20 -7.53
CA THR A 11 17.67 -21.24 -8.19
C THR A 11 16.97 -21.91 -9.39
N ARG A 12 17.69 -22.73 -10.18
CA ARG A 12 17.10 -23.45 -11.32
C ARG A 12 16.05 -24.48 -10.86
N LEU A 13 16.33 -25.22 -9.78
CA LEU A 13 15.40 -26.19 -9.21
C LEU A 13 14.13 -25.48 -8.70
N GLN A 14 14.28 -24.40 -7.93
CA GLN A 14 13.15 -23.61 -7.44
C GLN A 14 12.29 -23.04 -8.58
N TYR A 15 12.93 -22.49 -9.61
CA TYR A 15 12.22 -21.99 -10.79
C TYR A 15 11.44 -23.12 -11.50
N TRP A 16 12.04 -24.29 -11.67
CA TRP A 16 11.35 -25.45 -12.25
C TRP A 16 10.14 -25.87 -11.42
N MET A 17 10.24 -25.88 -10.09
CA MET A 17 9.13 -26.14 -9.18
C MET A 17 8.00 -25.10 -9.35
N LEU A 18 8.35 -23.81 -9.36
CA LEU A 18 7.38 -22.73 -9.57
C LEU A 18 6.62 -22.86 -10.88
N LYS A 19 7.29 -23.20 -11.97
CA LYS A 19 6.67 -23.44 -13.29
C LYS A 19 5.70 -24.61 -13.27
N ARG A 20 5.93 -25.62 -12.44
CA ARG A 20 5.02 -26.77 -12.28
C ARG A 20 3.80 -26.45 -11.42
N VAL A 21 3.99 -25.65 -10.37
CA VAL A 21 2.89 -25.25 -9.45
C VAL A 21 2.01 -24.20 -10.11
N GLN A 22 2.61 -23.21 -10.78
CA GLN A 22 1.92 -22.09 -11.40
C GLN A 22 2.58 -21.77 -12.75
N PRO A 23 2.11 -22.36 -13.85
CA PRO A 23 2.71 -22.16 -15.18
C PRO A 23 2.40 -20.80 -15.81
N GLY A 24 1.38 -20.10 -15.31
CA GLY A 24 0.91 -18.81 -15.83
C GLY A 24 0.73 -17.76 -14.74
N GLU A 25 0.13 -16.63 -15.09
CA GLU A 25 -0.15 -15.55 -14.14
C GLU A 25 -1.07 -16.06 -13.02
N PRO A 26 -0.73 -15.83 -11.72
CA PRO A 26 -1.63 -16.17 -10.64
C PRO A 26 -2.95 -15.43 -10.81
N ALA A 27 -4.06 -16.07 -10.46
CA ALA A 27 -5.35 -15.39 -10.40
C ALA A 27 -5.18 -14.16 -9.50
N ARG A 28 -5.55 -12.98 -10.02
CA ARG A 28 -5.51 -11.74 -9.23
C ARG A 28 -6.27 -11.99 -7.94
N VAL A 29 -5.64 -11.71 -6.81
CA VAL A 29 -6.30 -11.76 -5.50
C VAL A 29 -7.58 -10.95 -5.62
N ASN A 30 -8.70 -11.64 -5.43
CA ASN A 30 -10.02 -11.15 -5.81
C ASN A 30 -10.31 -9.86 -5.04
N GLN A 31 -10.50 -8.76 -5.72
CA GLN A 31 -10.97 -7.49 -5.15
C GLN A 31 -12.42 -7.59 -4.61
N SER A 32 -13.01 -8.79 -4.62
CA SER A 32 -14.35 -9.09 -4.10
C SER A 32 -14.53 -8.75 -2.61
N ALA A 33 -13.45 -8.58 -1.85
CA ALA A 33 -13.52 -8.11 -0.46
C ALA A 33 -14.17 -6.72 -0.34
N PHE A 34 -14.13 -5.93 -1.41
CA PHE A 34 -14.68 -4.57 -1.49
C PHE A 34 -15.92 -4.49 -2.39
N ALA A 35 -16.46 -5.63 -2.90
CA ALA A 35 -17.64 -5.63 -3.73
C ALA A 35 -18.80 -4.91 -3.00
N ASN A 36 -19.25 -3.79 -3.57
CA ASN A 36 -20.32 -2.93 -3.04
C ASN A 36 -20.03 -2.25 -1.68
N ARG A 37 -18.74 -2.12 -1.27
CA ARG A 37 -18.35 -1.38 -0.07
C ARG A 37 -17.27 -0.37 -0.40
N SER A 38 -17.33 0.78 0.27
CA SER A 38 -16.24 1.75 0.24
C SER A 38 -14.96 1.11 0.80
N LYS A 39 -13.90 1.12 0.00
CA LYS A 39 -12.56 0.65 0.43
C LYS A 39 -12.08 1.48 1.62
N LEU A 40 -12.30 2.79 1.58
CA LEU A 40 -11.96 3.72 2.64
C LEU A 40 -12.63 3.33 3.97
N GLN A 41 -13.95 3.08 3.96
CA GLN A 41 -14.69 2.69 5.17
C GLN A 41 -14.28 1.30 5.68
N VAL A 42 -14.01 0.34 4.77
CA VAL A 42 -13.57 -1.00 5.17
C VAL A 42 -12.18 -0.98 5.78
N LEU A 43 -11.26 -0.18 5.23
CA LEU A 43 -9.87 -0.15 5.66
C LEU A 43 -9.60 0.80 6.82
N LEU A 44 -10.29 1.95 6.90
CA LEU A 44 -10.03 2.98 7.92
C LEU A 44 -11.17 3.19 8.91
N GLY A 45 -12.36 2.67 8.62
CA GLY A 45 -13.55 2.85 9.42
C GLY A 45 -14.50 3.91 8.83
N PRO A 46 -15.80 3.79 9.12
CA PRO A 46 -16.81 4.74 8.60
C PRO A 46 -16.70 6.13 9.24
N GLU A 47 -16.07 6.24 10.41
CA GLU A 47 -15.93 7.47 11.18
C GLU A 47 -15.02 8.49 10.47
N LEU A 48 -14.10 8.02 9.63
CA LEU A 48 -13.12 8.90 8.96
C LEU A 48 -13.80 10.00 8.14
N LEU A 49 -14.91 9.71 7.47
CA LEU A 49 -15.62 10.70 6.65
C LEU A 49 -16.16 11.86 7.51
N GLU A 50 -16.59 11.59 8.74
CA GLU A 50 -16.99 12.63 9.68
C GLU A 50 -15.78 13.36 10.26
N GLU A 51 -14.71 12.65 10.57
CA GLU A 51 -13.47 13.20 11.12
C GLU A 51 -12.76 14.18 10.17
N VAL A 52 -12.92 14.02 8.85
CA VAL A 52 -12.34 14.92 7.84
C VAL A 52 -13.28 16.04 7.41
N ARG A 53 -14.47 16.13 7.99
CA ARG A 53 -15.47 17.15 7.64
C ARG A 53 -14.91 18.56 7.80
N GLY A 54 -14.93 19.31 6.70
CA GLY A 54 -14.44 20.70 6.67
C GLY A 54 -12.94 20.87 6.75
N LEU A 55 -12.14 19.78 6.68
CA LEU A 55 -10.68 19.80 6.71
C LEU A 55 -10.09 19.73 5.29
N ASP A 56 -8.83 20.17 5.17
CA ASP A 56 -8.03 19.96 3.97
C ASP A 56 -7.33 18.61 4.05
N VAL A 57 -7.54 17.78 3.04
CA VAL A 57 -7.08 16.38 3.02
C VAL A 57 -6.15 16.15 1.83
N LEU A 58 -5.09 15.39 2.07
CA LEU A 58 -4.21 14.83 1.03
C LEU A 58 -4.45 13.32 0.98
N ASP A 59 -4.87 12.81 -0.18
CA ASP A 59 -4.87 11.38 -0.47
C ASP A 59 -3.52 11.00 -1.10
N PHE A 60 -2.66 10.36 -0.31
CA PHE A 60 -1.27 10.07 -0.69
C PHE A 60 -1.17 8.67 -1.32
N GLY A 61 -0.95 8.61 -2.63
CA GLY A 61 -1.05 7.41 -3.44
C GLY A 61 -2.48 7.20 -3.94
N CYS A 62 -3.16 8.26 -4.39
CA CYS A 62 -4.59 8.28 -4.69
C CYS A 62 -5.03 7.39 -5.86
N GLY A 63 -4.10 6.89 -6.67
CA GLY A 63 -4.43 6.07 -7.83
C GLY A 63 -5.41 6.76 -8.79
N GLU A 64 -6.50 6.07 -9.10
CA GLU A 64 -7.57 6.56 -9.97
C GLU A 64 -8.61 7.44 -9.24
N GLY A 65 -8.33 7.85 -8.00
CA GLY A 65 -9.03 8.88 -7.25
C GLY A 65 -10.34 8.46 -6.58
N SER A 66 -10.64 7.17 -6.48
CA SER A 66 -11.92 6.70 -5.90
C SER A 66 -12.10 7.17 -4.46
N GLU A 67 -11.07 7.02 -3.63
CA GLU A 67 -11.05 7.39 -2.23
C GLU A 67 -10.99 8.92 -2.05
N ALA A 68 -10.20 9.61 -2.87
CA ALA A 68 -10.15 11.07 -2.87
C ALA A 68 -11.53 11.70 -3.18
N ILE A 69 -12.25 11.16 -4.17
CA ILE A 69 -13.60 11.61 -4.54
C ILE A 69 -14.60 11.34 -3.40
N GLU A 70 -14.48 10.20 -2.72
CA GLU A 70 -15.34 9.90 -1.58
C GLU A 70 -15.08 10.88 -0.41
N LEU A 71 -13.82 11.13 -0.07
CA LEU A 71 -13.41 12.12 0.95
C LEU A 71 -13.90 13.53 0.61
N ALA A 72 -13.86 13.93 -0.66
CA ALA A 72 -14.27 15.26 -1.09
C ALA A 72 -15.76 15.56 -0.90
N ARG A 73 -16.59 14.56 -0.60
CA ARG A 73 -18.01 14.76 -0.26
C ARG A 73 -18.20 15.44 1.08
N THR A 74 -17.27 15.29 2.00
CA THR A 74 -17.32 15.81 3.38
C THR A 74 -16.17 16.76 3.71
N ALA A 75 -14.98 16.53 3.20
CA ALA A 75 -13.82 17.39 3.37
C ALA A 75 -14.04 18.78 2.75
N ARG A 76 -13.28 19.78 3.20
CA ARG A 76 -13.27 21.12 2.59
C ARG A 76 -12.63 21.04 1.20
N THR A 77 -11.42 20.52 1.13
CA THR A 77 -10.70 20.24 -0.12
C THR A 77 -9.98 18.91 -0.01
N VAL A 78 -9.81 18.24 -1.15
CA VAL A 78 -8.99 17.03 -1.27
C VAL A 78 -7.99 17.21 -2.40
N TYR A 79 -6.74 16.92 -2.11
CA TYR A 79 -5.70 16.81 -3.12
C TYR A 79 -5.27 15.36 -3.26
N GLY A 80 -5.43 14.75 -4.43
CA GLY A 80 -4.93 13.41 -4.73
C GLY A 80 -3.53 13.48 -5.32
N LEU A 81 -2.57 12.82 -4.67
CA LEU A 81 -1.17 12.73 -5.12
C LEU A 81 -0.87 11.31 -5.59
N ASP A 82 -0.41 11.15 -6.84
CA ASP A 82 0.08 9.87 -7.38
C ASP A 82 1.14 10.13 -8.44
N ILE A 83 2.12 9.24 -8.55
CA ILE A 83 3.22 9.34 -9.53
C ILE A 83 2.84 8.88 -10.94
N ARG A 84 1.67 8.26 -11.12
CA ARG A 84 1.21 7.63 -12.37
C ARG A 84 0.32 8.59 -13.17
N PRO A 85 0.80 9.19 -14.27
CA PRO A 85 0.02 10.16 -15.04
C PRO A 85 -1.31 9.60 -15.57
N ASN A 86 -1.32 8.32 -15.99
CA ASN A 86 -2.52 7.68 -16.50
C ASN A 86 -3.60 7.51 -15.41
N ALA A 87 -3.21 7.17 -14.18
CA ALA A 87 -4.13 7.09 -13.06
C ALA A 87 -4.72 8.47 -12.71
N LEU A 88 -3.89 9.51 -12.71
CA LEU A 88 -4.33 10.89 -12.47
C LEU A 88 -5.29 11.40 -13.56
N ALA A 89 -5.10 11.02 -14.82
CA ALA A 89 -6.02 11.37 -15.89
C ALA A 89 -7.42 10.76 -15.66
N VAL A 90 -7.48 9.48 -15.25
CA VAL A 90 -8.72 8.80 -14.87
C VAL A 90 -9.36 9.49 -13.65
N ALA A 91 -8.55 9.80 -12.62
CA ALA A 91 -9.03 10.46 -11.40
C ALA A 91 -9.68 11.82 -11.69
N ARG A 92 -9.07 12.65 -12.54
CA ARG A 92 -9.65 13.95 -12.96
C ARG A 92 -10.98 13.76 -13.69
N THR A 93 -11.07 12.80 -14.62
CA THR A 93 -12.30 12.50 -15.33
C THR A 93 -13.42 12.05 -14.39
N ARG A 94 -13.11 11.19 -13.42
CA ARG A 94 -14.08 10.72 -12.42
C ARG A 94 -14.54 11.83 -11.48
N SER A 95 -13.62 12.72 -11.04
CA SER A 95 -13.95 13.86 -10.21
C SER A 95 -14.88 14.83 -10.92
N ALA A 96 -14.62 15.11 -12.20
CA ALA A 96 -15.48 15.95 -13.04
C ALA A 96 -16.88 15.32 -13.21
N ALA A 97 -16.94 14.02 -13.50
CA ALA A 97 -18.21 13.30 -13.61
C ALA A 97 -19.02 13.29 -12.29
N ALA A 98 -18.32 13.36 -11.14
CA ALA A 98 -18.97 13.47 -9.83
C ALA A 98 -19.35 14.91 -9.43
N GLY A 99 -19.02 15.93 -10.26
CA GLY A 99 -19.28 17.34 -9.96
C GLY A 99 -18.42 17.88 -8.81
N LEU A 100 -17.20 17.32 -8.59
CA LEU A 100 -16.33 17.65 -7.46
C LEU A 100 -15.00 18.30 -7.87
N SER A 101 -14.84 18.73 -9.13
CA SER A 101 -13.57 19.28 -9.63
C SER A 101 -13.05 20.49 -8.84
N ASP A 102 -13.94 21.30 -8.28
CA ASP A 102 -13.56 22.47 -7.48
C ASP A 102 -13.02 22.12 -6.09
N ARG A 103 -13.33 20.92 -5.59
CA ARG A 103 -12.98 20.46 -4.25
C ARG A 103 -12.02 19.27 -4.22
N CYS A 104 -11.86 18.58 -5.35
CA CYS A 104 -11.03 17.39 -5.49
C CYS A 104 -10.11 17.55 -6.69
N THR A 105 -8.87 17.87 -6.45
CA THR A 105 -7.83 18.09 -7.46
C THR A 105 -6.74 17.02 -7.40
N PHE A 106 -5.98 16.84 -8.49
CA PHE A 106 -5.02 15.75 -8.61
C PHE A 106 -3.71 16.21 -9.25
N GLY A 107 -2.59 15.75 -8.73
CA GLY A 107 -1.26 16.04 -9.26
C GLY A 107 -0.21 14.98 -8.92
N ASP A 108 0.94 15.10 -9.58
CA ASP A 108 2.13 14.25 -9.38
C ASP A 108 3.18 14.91 -8.48
N THR A 109 2.94 16.15 -8.10
CA THR A 109 3.78 16.92 -7.18
C THR A 109 3.01 17.22 -5.90
N PRO A 110 3.67 17.28 -4.73
CA PRO A 110 3.00 17.63 -3.48
C PRO A 110 2.28 18.97 -3.53
N PRO A 111 1.17 19.13 -2.77
CA PRO A 111 0.48 20.41 -2.68
C PRO A 111 1.39 21.50 -2.08
N THR A 112 1.16 22.74 -2.47
CA THR A 112 1.95 23.91 -2.02
C THR A 112 1.63 24.34 -0.59
N HIS A 113 0.46 23.96 -0.09
CA HIS A 113 0.01 24.32 1.26
C HIS A 113 -0.12 23.07 2.13
N PRO A 114 0.26 23.18 3.43
CA PRO A 114 0.07 22.08 4.37
C PRO A 114 -1.41 21.75 4.55
N VAL A 115 -1.70 20.46 4.78
CA VAL A 115 -3.03 19.90 4.99
C VAL A 115 -3.26 19.53 6.45
N ASP A 116 -4.52 19.29 6.82
CA ASP A 116 -4.91 18.89 8.17
C ASP A 116 -4.77 17.36 8.34
N VAL A 117 -5.09 16.61 7.28
CA VAL A 117 -5.08 15.14 7.31
C VAL A 117 -4.44 14.60 6.03
N ILE A 118 -3.56 13.62 6.18
CA ILE A 118 -3.08 12.76 5.09
C ILE A 118 -3.76 11.41 5.23
N VAL A 119 -4.41 10.94 4.17
CA VAL A 119 -4.93 9.57 4.04
C VAL A 119 -4.00 8.80 3.11
N SER A 120 -3.65 7.55 3.46
CA SER A 120 -2.83 6.68 2.60
C SER A 120 -3.28 5.24 2.74
N LEU A 121 -3.79 4.66 1.65
CA LEU A 121 -4.37 3.31 1.61
C LEU A 121 -3.54 2.39 0.74
N ASP A 122 -3.18 1.21 1.28
CA ASP A 122 -2.45 0.15 0.56
C ASP A 122 -1.21 0.70 -0.20
N SER A 123 -0.42 1.55 0.46
CA SER A 123 0.71 2.24 -0.16
C SER A 123 2.05 1.98 0.54
N PHE A 124 2.05 1.81 1.87
CA PHE A 124 3.30 1.68 2.65
C PHE A 124 4.15 0.47 2.24
N GLU A 125 3.53 -0.63 1.82
CA GLU A 125 4.20 -1.82 1.31
C GLU A 125 4.87 -1.60 -0.06
N HIS A 126 4.54 -0.51 -0.73
CA HIS A 126 5.03 -0.15 -2.07
C HIS A 126 6.08 0.96 -2.07
N PHE A 127 6.23 1.70 -0.99
CA PHE A 127 7.21 2.79 -0.93
C PHE A 127 8.65 2.27 -1.01
N ALA A 128 9.42 2.77 -1.98
CA ALA A 128 10.83 2.41 -2.13
C ALA A 128 11.67 2.88 -0.94
N ASP A 129 11.39 4.08 -0.42
CA ASP A 129 12.05 4.68 0.75
C ASP A 129 11.01 5.17 1.77
N PRO A 130 10.50 4.27 2.64
CA PRO A 130 9.51 4.64 3.65
C PRO A 130 9.95 5.75 4.62
N PRO A 131 11.23 5.83 5.09
CA PRO A 131 11.70 6.97 5.87
C PRO A 131 11.54 8.32 5.16
N ALA A 132 11.93 8.42 3.89
CA ALA A 132 11.80 9.63 3.10
C ALA A 132 10.33 10.02 2.88
N ILE A 133 9.45 9.04 2.69
CA ILE A 133 8.01 9.26 2.57
C ILE A 133 7.42 9.79 3.89
N LEU A 134 7.78 9.19 5.05
CA LEU A 134 7.34 9.71 6.36
C LEU A 134 7.82 11.14 6.58
N ALA A 135 9.07 11.46 6.24
CA ALA A 135 9.60 12.82 6.34
C ALA A 135 8.84 13.81 5.40
N THR A 136 8.46 13.36 4.23
CA THR A 136 7.65 14.14 3.28
C THR A 136 6.25 14.37 3.83
N MET A 137 5.56 13.33 4.30
CA MET A 137 4.23 13.45 4.92
C MET A 137 4.27 14.40 6.12
N PHE A 138 5.33 14.33 6.94
CA PHE A 138 5.49 15.23 8.08
C PHE A 138 5.53 16.72 7.66
N LYS A 139 6.26 17.04 6.60
CA LYS A 139 6.35 18.41 6.08
C LYS A 139 5.04 18.90 5.49
N LEU A 140 4.25 18.02 4.89
CA LEU A 140 2.97 18.32 4.23
C LEU A 140 1.82 18.52 5.22
N LEU A 141 1.95 18.10 6.47
CA LEU A 141 0.93 18.33 7.50
C LEU A 141 1.11 19.68 8.19
N ARG A 142 0.02 20.27 8.65
CA ARG A 142 0.05 21.34 9.65
C ARG A 142 0.53 20.81 11.00
N PRO A 143 1.11 21.63 11.88
CA PRO A 143 1.31 21.27 13.29
C PRO A 143 -0.01 20.77 13.89
N GLY A 144 0.02 19.68 14.62
CA GLY A 144 -1.18 19.00 15.14
C GLY A 144 -1.96 18.15 14.12
N GLY A 145 -1.62 18.21 12.83
CA GLY A 145 -2.23 17.38 11.78
C GLY A 145 -1.84 15.90 11.89
N ARG A 146 -2.56 15.04 11.17
CA ARG A 146 -2.39 13.60 11.29
C ARG A 146 -2.32 12.86 9.95
N VAL A 147 -1.63 11.71 9.95
CA VAL A 147 -1.73 10.68 8.92
C VAL A 147 -2.67 9.61 9.40
N VAL A 148 -3.64 9.20 8.58
CA VAL A 148 -4.48 8.02 8.78
C VAL A 148 -4.20 7.08 7.63
N ALA A 149 -3.65 5.91 7.93
CA ALA A 149 -3.19 5.00 6.90
C ALA A 149 -3.57 3.55 7.19
N SER A 150 -3.68 2.79 6.11
CA SER A 150 -3.70 1.33 6.16
C SER A 150 -2.77 0.74 5.12
N PHE A 151 -2.24 -0.44 5.42
CA PHE A 151 -1.42 -1.19 4.50
C PHE A 151 -1.55 -2.70 4.75
N GLY A 152 -1.29 -3.46 3.72
CA GLY A 152 -1.33 -4.90 3.75
C GLY A 152 -1.68 -5.53 2.40
N PRO A 153 -1.41 -6.83 2.28
CA PRO A 153 -0.90 -7.74 3.32
C PRO A 153 0.55 -7.46 3.71
N THR A 154 0.89 -7.62 5.00
CA THR A 154 2.27 -7.51 5.49
C THR A 154 3.14 -8.65 4.98
N TRP A 155 4.48 -8.49 5.02
CA TRP A 155 5.40 -9.47 4.42
C TRP A 155 5.20 -10.91 4.90
N TYR A 156 4.93 -11.13 6.19
CA TYR A 156 4.72 -12.49 6.73
C TYR A 156 3.28 -13.02 6.57
N HIS A 157 2.36 -12.23 6.06
CA HIS A 157 1.03 -12.72 5.71
C HIS A 157 1.12 -13.85 4.66
N PRO A 158 0.22 -14.86 4.63
CA PRO A 158 0.21 -15.91 3.61
C PRO A 158 0.31 -15.39 2.17
N LEU A 159 -0.26 -14.23 1.91
CA LEU A 159 -0.24 -13.55 0.61
C LEU A 159 0.66 -12.30 0.60
N GLY A 160 1.62 -12.18 1.53
CA GLY A 160 2.50 -11.01 1.66
C GLY A 160 3.45 -10.79 0.48
N GLY A 161 3.72 -11.82 -0.30
CA GLY A 161 4.43 -11.72 -1.57
C GLY A 161 3.58 -11.17 -2.72
N GLN A 162 2.32 -10.81 -2.47
CA GLN A 162 1.38 -10.33 -3.48
C GLN A 162 1.37 -11.25 -4.72
N LEU A 163 1.73 -10.76 -5.90
CA LEU A 163 1.77 -11.57 -7.12
C LEU A 163 2.75 -12.77 -7.06
N PHE A 164 3.73 -12.76 -6.13
CA PHE A 164 4.62 -13.90 -5.88
C PHE A 164 4.03 -14.96 -4.94
N SER A 165 2.84 -14.71 -4.41
CA SER A 165 2.13 -15.65 -3.53
C SER A 165 1.36 -16.70 -4.34
N VAL A 166 2.08 -17.50 -5.13
CA VAL A 166 1.52 -18.61 -5.94
C VAL A 166 0.77 -19.63 -5.09
N PHE A 167 1.13 -19.74 -3.82
CA PHE A 167 0.41 -20.39 -2.73
C PHE A 167 0.79 -19.69 -1.42
N PRO A 168 0.09 -19.95 -0.29
CA PRO A 168 0.39 -19.30 0.98
C PRO A 168 1.88 -19.40 1.35
N TRP A 169 2.53 -18.25 1.65
CA TRP A 169 3.94 -18.12 2.01
C TRP A 169 4.97 -18.54 0.94
N ALA A 170 4.59 -18.71 -0.32
CA ALA A 170 5.54 -19.05 -1.39
C ALA A 170 6.75 -18.09 -1.43
N HIS A 171 6.51 -16.79 -1.21
CA HIS A 171 7.54 -15.75 -1.18
C HIS A 171 8.55 -15.89 -0.02
N LEU A 172 8.26 -16.68 1.02
CA LEU A 172 9.19 -17.01 2.10
C LEU A 172 9.95 -18.31 1.84
N LEU A 173 9.40 -19.20 1.00
CA LEU A 173 9.96 -20.54 0.74
C LEU A 173 10.91 -20.54 -0.46
N PHE A 174 10.67 -19.67 -1.44
CA PHE A 174 11.49 -19.53 -2.63
C PHE A 174 12.37 -18.29 -2.55
N SER A 175 13.57 -18.39 -3.13
CA SER A 175 14.48 -17.25 -3.21
C SER A 175 13.88 -16.16 -4.13
N GLU A 176 14.13 -14.90 -3.81
CA GLU A 176 13.75 -13.75 -4.63
C GLU A 176 14.16 -13.95 -6.09
N ARG A 177 15.38 -14.41 -6.32
CA ARG A 177 15.90 -14.66 -7.68
C ARG A 177 15.07 -15.68 -8.46
N ALA A 178 14.59 -16.75 -7.81
CA ALA A 178 13.75 -17.76 -8.46
C ALA A 178 12.36 -17.21 -8.77
N LEU A 179 11.77 -16.46 -7.85
CA LEU A 179 10.46 -15.81 -7.99
C LEU A 179 10.49 -14.73 -9.08
N ILE A 180 11.50 -13.88 -9.10
CA ILE A 180 11.69 -12.87 -10.15
C ILE A 180 11.88 -13.53 -11.51
N ARG A 181 12.71 -14.58 -11.60
CA ARG A 181 12.88 -15.34 -12.85
C ARG A 181 11.56 -15.92 -13.35
N TRP A 182 10.78 -16.56 -12.45
CA TRP A 182 9.47 -17.10 -12.79
C TRP A 182 8.49 -16.00 -13.26
N ARG A 183 8.47 -14.85 -12.56
CA ARG A 183 7.63 -13.71 -12.93
C ARG A 183 8.01 -13.13 -14.31
N ASN A 184 9.29 -13.07 -14.62
CA ASN A 184 9.78 -12.51 -15.89
C ASN A 184 9.40 -13.35 -17.13
N ASP A 185 8.92 -14.58 -16.94
CA ASP A 185 8.29 -15.35 -18.02
C ASP A 185 6.87 -14.84 -18.34
N ILE A 186 6.25 -14.11 -17.42
CA ILE A 186 4.85 -13.66 -17.49
C ILE A 186 4.81 -12.14 -17.72
N ARG A 187 5.76 -11.42 -17.14
CA ARG A 187 5.87 -9.96 -17.17
C ARG A 187 7.23 -9.54 -17.71
N SER A 188 7.24 -8.60 -18.65
CA SER A 188 8.47 -8.17 -19.36
C SER A 188 8.95 -6.78 -18.91
N ASP A 189 8.77 -6.41 -17.66
CA ASP A 189 9.22 -5.11 -17.11
C ASP A 189 10.73 -5.05 -16.76
N GLY A 190 11.42 -6.18 -16.84
CA GLY A 190 12.86 -6.28 -16.62
C GLY A 190 13.28 -6.22 -15.15
N ALA A 191 12.35 -6.31 -14.21
CA ALA A 191 12.64 -6.31 -12.78
C ALA A 191 13.62 -7.43 -12.38
N ARG A 192 14.54 -7.12 -11.46
CA ARG A 192 15.58 -8.02 -10.93
C ARG A 192 15.41 -8.29 -9.44
N THR A 193 14.66 -7.43 -8.75
CA THR A 193 14.38 -7.51 -7.30
C THR A 193 12.91 -7.24 -7.03
N PHE A 194 12.44 -7.59 -5.85
CA PHE A 194 11.08 -7.26 -5.42
C PHE A 194 10.79 -5.75 -5.43
N GLY A 195 11.80 -4.93 -5.14
CA GLY A 195 11.64 -3.47 -5.16
C GLY A 195 11.47 -2.87 -6.56
N GLU A 196 11.96 -3.56 -7.60
CA GLU A 196 11.91 -3.09 -9.00
C GLU A 196 10.64 -3.51 -9.75
N VAL A 197 9.80 -4.40 -9.18
CA VAL A 197 8.56 -4.79 -9.83
C VAL A 197 7.60 -3.60 -9.92
N GLU A 198 6.72 -3.62 -10.90
CA GLU A 198 5.65 -2.62 -11.02
C GLU A 198 4.88 -2.49 -9.68
N GLY A 199 4.83 -1.27 -9.15
CA GLY A 199 4.28 -0.97 -7.84
C GLY A 199 5.26 -1.14 -6.67
N GLY A 200 6.44 -1.76 -6.89
CA GLY A 200 7.41 -2.07 -5.83
C GLY A 200 6.88 -3.09 -4.81
N LEU A 201 7.79 -3.70 -4.07
CA LEU A 201 7.45 -4.54 -2.91
C LEU A 201 8.60 -4.41 -1.89
N ASN A 202 8.39 -3.64 -0.83
CA ASN A 202 9.44 -3.32 0.13
C ASN A 202 9.52 -4.28 1.32
N GLN A 203 8.76 -5.39 1.29
CA GLN A 203 8.74 -6.40 2.35
C GLN A 203 8.34 -5.82 3.73
N MET A 204 7.35 -4.95 3.77
CA MET A 204 6.91 -4.29 5.01
C MET A 204 6.35 -5.31 6.01
N THR A 205 6.93 -5.33 7.22
CA THR A 205 6.42 -6.06 8.38
C THR A 205 5.88 -5.08 9.42
N ILE A 206 5.07 -5.56 10.36
CA ILE A 206 4.54 -4.72 11.45
C ILE A 206 5.69 -4.15 12.29
N LYS A 207 6.65 -4.99 12.67
CA LYS A 207 7.83 -4.56 13.46
C LYS A 207 8.71 -3.56 12.71
N ARG A 208 8.85 -3.72 11.38
CA ARG A 208 9.59 -2.76 10.56
C ARG A 208 8.89 -1.42 10.55
N PHE A 209 7.57 -1.42 10.36
CA PHE A 209 6.76 -0.20 10.39
C PHE A 209 6.85 0.50 11.75
N GLU A 210 6.68 -0.23 12.86
CA GLU A 210 6.82 0.32 14.22
C GLU A 210 8.19 0.99 14.42
N ARG A 211 9.28 0.36 13.96
CA ARG A 211 10.63 0.95 14.04
C ARG A 211 10.79 2.20 13.19
N LEU A 212 10.22 2.21 11.98
CA LEU A 212 10.24 3.37 11.09
C LEU A 212 9.52 4.56 11.71
N VAL A 213 8.35 4.33 12.30
CA VAL A 213 7.58 5.38 12.98
C VAL A 213 8.33 5.87 14.23
N ALA A 214 8.86 4.97 15.04
CA ALA A 214 9.65 5.33 16.24
C ALA A 214 10.91 6.15 15.91
N ALA A 215 11.50 5.95 14.72
CA ALA A 215 12.65 6.73 14.23
C ALA A 215 12.25 8.03 13.52
N SER A 216 10.97 8.25 13.29
CA SER A 216 10.44 9.46 12.63
C SER A 216 10.10 10.56 13.65
N SER A 217 9.72 11.74 13.14
CA SER A 217 9.23 12.84 13.98
C SER A 217 7.73 12.71 14.33
N PHE A 218 7.07 11.65 13.91
CA PHE A 218 5.66 11.41 14.22
C PHE A 218 5.45 10.80 15.60
N GLU A 219 4.33 11.13 16.23
CA GLU A 219 3.78 10.39 17.36
C GLU A 219 2.85 9.30 16.85
N LEU A 220 3.04 8.06 17.30
CA LEU A 220 2.12 6.96 17.01
C LEU A 220 0.92 7.04 17.97
N ILE A 221 -0.24 7.46 17.47
CA ILE A 221 -1.47 7.59 18.26
C ILE A 221 -2.22 6.26 18.33
N ARG A 222 -2.30 5.55 17.20
CA ARG A 222 -3.01 4.26 17.11
C ARG A 222 -2.27 3.34 16.14
N LEU A 223 -2.13 2.10 16.53
CA LEU A 223 -1.76 0.98 15.66
C LEU A 223 -2.70 -0.18 15.93
N GLU A 224 -3.45 -0.58 14.91
CA GLU A 224 -4.37 -1.70 14.98
C GLU A 224 -3.99 -2.75 13.95
N THR A 225 -3.96 -4.01 14.36
CA THR A 225 -3.74 -5.15 13.49
C THR A 225 -5.05 -5.91 13.30
N VAL A 226 -5.64 -5.83 12.11
CA VAL A 226 -6.88 -6.53 11.77
C VAL A 226 -6.55 -7.97 11.38
N PRO A 227 -7.06 -8.98 12.08
CA PRO A 227 -6.70 -10.37 11.81
C PRO A 227 -7.31 -10.90 10.52
N ILE A 228 -6.64 -11.88 9.92
CA ILE A 228 -7.23 -12.75 8.90
C ILE A 228 -8.44 -13.45 9.54
N ARG A 229 -9.62 -13.32 8.95
CA ARG A 229 -10.90 -13.81 9.51
C ARG A 229 -10.83 -15.26 10.02
N ARG A 230 -10.15 -16.14 9.27
CA ARG A 230 -10.01 -17.56 9.66
C ARG A 230 -8.99 -17.80 10.77
N LEU A 231 -8.13 -16.83 11.06
CA LEU A 231 -7.04 -16.93 12.03
C LEU A 231 -7.27 -16.05 13.27
N THR A 232 -8.47 -15.47 13.43
CA THR A 232 -8.78 -14.55 14.54
C THR A 232 -8.48 -15.15 15.92
N ARG A 233 -8.74 -16.44 16.10
CA ARG A 233 -8.47 -17.13 17.38
C ARG A 233 -6.97 -17.34 17.67
N LEU A 234 -6.12 -17.26 16.65
CA LEU A 234 -4.67 -17.40 16.75
C LEU A 234 -3.98 -16.04 16.78
N HIS A 235 -4.73 -14.94 16.61
CA HIS A 235 -4.17 -13.60 16.54
C HIS A 235 -3.79 -13.10 17.94
N GLY A 236 -2.54 -12.69 18.11
CA GLY A 236 -2.01 -12.17 19.35
C GLY A 236 -0.62 -11.56 19.16
N ALA A 237 -0.02 -11.06 20.24
CA ALA A 237 1.25 -10.33 20.20
C ALA A 237 2.38 -11.11 19.50
N TRP A 238 2.44 -12.42 19.65
CA TRP A 238 3.49 -13.28 19.09
C TRP A 238 3.20 -13.74 17.64
N THR A 239 1.92 -13.78 17.25
CA THR A 239 1.49 -14.32 15.96
C THR A 239 1.03 -13.24 14.98
N ARG A 240 0.89 -11.99 15.42
CA ARG A 240 0.33 -10.88 14.62
C ARG A 240 1.04 -10.69 13.27
N GLU A 241 2.34 -10.92 13.18
CA GLU A 241 3.08 -10.81 11.91
C GLU A 241 2.55 -11.76 10.83
N PHE A 242 2.05 -12.95 11.21
CA PHE A 242 1.55 -13.98 10.30
C PHE A 242 0.03 -13.97 10.14
N THR A 243 -0.67 -13.40 11.09
CA THR A 243 -2.13 -13.49 11.20
C THR A 243 -2.85 -12.18 10.91
N THR A 244 -2.13 -11.09 10.64
CA THR A 244 -2.70 -9.78 10.30
C THR A 244 -3.00 -9.67 8.82
N ALA A 245 -4.25 -9.35 8.47
CA ALA A 245 -4.68 -9.05 7.11
C ALA A 245 -4.34 -7.60 6.71
N VAL A 246 -4.63 -6.65 7.61
CA VAL A 246 -4.46 -5.22 7.39
C VAL A 246 -3.92 -4.57 8.66
N VAL A 247 -2.98 -3.66 8.52
CA VAL A 247 -2.53 -2.75 9.57
C VAL A 247 -3.21 -1.40 9.35
N ARG A 248 -3.78 -0.83 10.41
CA ARG A 248 -4.31 0.54 10.44
C ARG A 248 -3.49 1.36 11.40
N CYS A 249 -3.18 2.59 11.06
CA CYS A 249 -2.45 3.46 11.97
C CYS A 249 -2.91 4.92 11.88
N THR A 250 -2.74 5.62 12.99
CA THR A 250 -2.84 7.08 13.06
C THR A 250 -1.55 7.62 13.63
N LEU A 251 -0.89 8.49 12.86
CA LEU A 251 0.32 9.19 13.24
C LEU A 251 -0.01 10.67 13.38
N ARG A 252 0.50 11.34 14.41
CA ARG A 252 0.28 12.78 14.63
C ARG A 252 1.58 13.54 14.44
N ARG A 253 1.51 14.67 13.72
CA ARG A 253 2.56 15.69 13.79
C ARG A 253 2.39 16.48 15.08
N PRO A 254 3.38 16.51 16.00
CA PRO A 254 3.34 17.40 17.15
C PRO A 254 3.10 18.87 16.77
N GLY A 255 2.49 19.64 17.71
CA GLY A 255 2.23 21.06 17.53
C GLY A 255 3.48 21.91 17.64
#